data_8562ddf79acd479d11e56b2092e89a90
#
_entry.id   8562ddf79acd479d11e56b2092e89a90
#
_cell.length_a   1.000
_cell.length_b   1.000
_cell.length_c   1.000
_cell.angle_alpha   90.00
_cell.angle_beta   90.00
_cell.angle_gamma   90.00
#
_symmetry.space_group_name_H-M   'P 1'
#
loop_
_entity.id
_entity.type
_entity.pdbx_description
1 polymer ?
#
loop_
_entity_poly.entity_id
_entity_poly.type
_entity_poly.pdbx_seq_one_letter_code
_entity_poly.pdbx_strand_id
1 'polypeptide(L)'
;SGLKSEDAEEGEEESSEIIRYVNQIIEIAISEGASDIHIERFRNSSRLRYRIDGVLNTRSEKLMTGFSVSSEFSFLHEHYAAVTTRVKIMATLDISEKRLPQDGAIVFKAKNTSVDLRISILPTNNGERVVMRILDKGAISMSIDTLGFDASNLKKVKSAIDAPQGMVLVTGPTGSGKTTTQYAALQRINREDINILTAEDPVEYNLDGVAQVQVK
;
A
#
# COMPACT_ATOMS: atom_id res chain seq x y z
N SER A 1 -36.31 14.43 24.84
CA SER A 1 -34.93 14.94 24.50
C SER A 1 -33.81 13.91 24.72
N GLY A 2 -34.13 12.68 25.15
CA GLY A 2 -33.15 11.60 25.37
C GLY A 2 -32.84 10.78 24.12
N LEU A 3 -33.77 10.60 23.20
CA LEU A 3 -33.63 9.74 22.02
C LEU A 3 -32.59 10.22 20.99
N LYS A 4 -32.26 11.51 20.95
CA LYS A 4 -31.23 12.05 20.05
C LYS A 4 -29.78 11.86 20.52
N SER A 5 -29.58 11.56 21.81
CA SER A 5 -28.23 11.32 22.35
C SER A 5 -27.78 9.86 22.18
N GLU A 6 -28.68 8.90 22.28
CA GLU A 6 -28.35 7.47 22.15
C GLU A 6 -28.00 7.11 20.70
N ASP A 7 -28.80 7.55 19.70
CA ASP A 7 -28.49 7.33 18.27
C ASP A 7 -27.17 8.01 17.82
N ALA A 8 -26.79 9.12 18.44
CA ALA A 8 -25.54 9.81 18.14
C ALA A 8 -24.32 9.08 18.79
N GLU A 9 -24.47 8.58 20.01
CA GLU A 9 -23.44 7.81 20.71
C GLU A 9 -23.22 6.45 20.05
N GLU A 10 -24.27 5.73 19.64
CA GLU A 10 -24.16 4.49 18.88
C GLU A 10 -23.47 4.70 17.52
N GLY A 11 -23.79 5.78 16.80
CA GLY A 11 -23.15 6.10 15.53
C GLY A 11 -21.66 6.49 15.67
N GLU A 12 -21.26 7.13 16.76
CA GLU A 12 -19.86 7.43 17.07
C GLU A 12 -19.07 6.19 17.49
N GLU A 13 -19.69 5.28 18.25
CA GLU A 13 -19.08 3.99 18.61
C GLU A 13 -18.86 3.12 17.38
N GLU A 14 -19.87 2.96 16.52
CA GLU A 14 -19.76 2.19 15.28
C GLU A 14 -18.68 2.78 14.35
N SER A 15 -18.62 4.10 14.19
CA SER A 15 -17.57 4.77 13.44
C SER A 15 -16.17 4.49 14.02
N SER A 16 -16.04 4.50 15.34
CA SER A 16 -14.80 4.19 16.06
C SER A 16 -14.37 2.74 15.85
N GLU A 17 -15.31 1.79 15.85
CA GLU A 17 -15.04 0.37 15.61
C GLU A 17 -14.55 0.12 14.18
N ILE A 18 -15.19 0.71 13.17
CA ILE A 18 -14.77 0.61 11.77
C ILE A 18 -13.35 1.14 11.56
N ILE A 19 -13.04 2.30 12.17
CA ILE A 19 -11.69 2.89 12.10
C ILE A 19 -10.66 1.93 12.68
N ARG A 20 -10.93 1.39 13.87
CA ARG A 20 -10.06 0.43 14.55
C ARG A 20 -9.89 -0.85 13.74
N TYR A 21 -10.98 -1.36 13.15
CA TYR A 21 -10.97 -2.57 12.33
C TYR A 21 -10.08 -2.40 11.09
N VAL A 22 -10.26 -1.32 10.32
CA VAL A 22 -9.44 -1.05 9.13
C VAL A 22 -7.96 -0.86 9.50
N ASN A 23 -7.67 -0.15 10.58
CA ASN A 23 -6.30 0.02 11.05
C ASN A 23 -5.65 -1.33 11.40
N GLN A 24 -6.36 -2.22 12.13
CA GLN A 24 -5.84 -3.54 12.46
C GLN A 24 -5.60 -4.42 11.23
N ILE A 25 -6.49 -4.38 10.22
CA ILE A 25 -6.25 -5.06 8.93
C ILE A 25 -4.89 -4.66 8.36
N ILE A 26 -4.61 -3.38 8.32
CA ILE A 26 -3.36 -2.85 7.74
C ILE A 26 -2.16 -3.18 8.63
N GLU A 27 -2.26 -2.98 9.94
CA GLU A 27 -1.18 -3.26 10.89
C GLU A 27 -0.76 -4.73 10.90
N ILE A 28 -1.74 -5.65 10.90
CA ILE A 28 -1.47 -7.08 10.84
C ILE A 28 -0.80 -7.44 9.51
N ALA A 29 -1.31 -6.93 8.39
CA ALA A 29 -0.72 -7.18 7.08
C ALA A 29 0.74 -6.73 7.01
N ILE A 30 1.06 -5.54 7.52
CA ILE A 30 2.43 -5.01 7.61
C ILE A 30 3.29 -5.92 8.49
N SER A 31 2.80 -6.32 9.66
CA SER A 31 3.54 -7.17 10.59
C SER A 31 3.83 -8.58 10.05
N GLU A 32 2.97 -9.10 9.19
CA GLU A 32 3.13 -10.39 8.52
C GLU A 32 3.94 -10.30 7.22
N GLY A 33 4.40 -9.12 6.82
CA GLY A 33 5.15 -8.93 5.57
C GLY A 33 4.32 -9.14 4.32
N ALA A 34 3.03 -8.84 4.36
CA ALA A 34 2.15 -8.95 3.21
C ALA A 34 2.49 -7.89 2.15
N SER A 35 2.42 -8.28 0.88
CA SER A 35 2.54 -7.36 -0.27
C SER A 35 1.21 -6.73 -0.65
N ASP A 36 0.11 -7.45 -0.49
CA ASP A 36 -1.23 -6.99 -0.85
C ASP A 36 -2.28 -7.43 0.18
N ILE A 37 -3.27 -6.57 0.39
CA ILE A 37 -4.47 -6.83 1.19
C ILE A 37 -5.66 -6.85 0.24
N HIS A 38 -6.46 -7.91 0.30
CA HIS A 38 -7.69 -8.05 -0.49
C HIS A 38 -8.89 -8.13 0.45
N ILE A 39 -9.83 -7.21 0.30
CA ILE A 39 -11.12 -7.21 0.98
C ILE A 39 -12.18 -7.45 -0.08
N GLU A 40 -12.91 -8.55 0.05
CA GLU A 40 -13.81 -9.04 -0.98
C GLU A 40 -15.18 -9.38 -0.41
N ARG A 41 -16.24 -8.97 -1.12
CA ARG A 41 -17.62 -9.32 -0.80
C ARG A 41 -18.17 -10.28 -1.83
N PHE A 42 -18.80 -11.33 -1.34
CA PHE A 42 -19.55 -12.31 -2.12
C PHE A 42 -21.03 -12.24 -1.71
N ARG A 43 -21.88 -13.00 -2.38
CA ARG A 43 -23.33 -12.94 -2.14
C ARG A 43 -23.71 -13.18 -0.68
N ASN A 44 -23.11 -14.18 -0.04
CA ASN A 44 -23.46 -14.62 1.31
C ASN A 44 -22.27 -14.60 2.28
N SER A 45 -21.15 -13.99 1.90
CA SER A 45 -19.95 -13.96 2.72
C SER A 45 -19.04 -12.80 2.34
N SER A 46 -18.10 -12.48 3.20
CA SER A 46 -16.98 -11.60 2.90
C SER A 46 -15.67 -12.30 3.20
N ARG A 47 -14.58 -11.82 2.65
CA ARG A 47 -13.28 -12.46 2.80
C ARG A 47 -12.18 -11.41 2.89
N LEU A 48 -11.29 -11.60 3.85
CA LEU A 48 -10.03 -10.88 3.97
C LEU A 48 -8.90 -11.83 3.60
N ARG A 49 -8.01 -11.41 2.67
CA ARG A 49 -6.85 -12.19 2.27
C ARG A 49 -5.62 -11.31 2.20
N TYR A 50 -4.49 -11.87 2.63
CA TYR A 50 -3.17 -11.26 2.47
C TYR A 50 -2.35 -12.04 1.47
N ARG A 51 -1.61 -11.33 0.62
CA ARG A 51 -0.59 -11.95 -0.22
C ARG A 51 0.73 -11.90 0.53
N ILE A 52 1.26 -13.08 0.88
CA ILE A 52 2.54 -13.25 1.54
C ILE A 52 3.37 -14.20 0.68
N ASP A 53 4.60 -13.81 0.34
CA ASP A 53 5.49 -14.57 -0.54
C ASP A 53 4.82 -15.01 -1.86
N GLY A 54 4.01 -14.13 -2.43
CA GLY A 54 3.28 -14.37 -3.68
C GLY A 54 1.98 -15.17 -3.53
N VAL A 55 1.71 -15.78 -2.38
CA VAL A 55 0.54 -16.62 -2.13
C VAL A 55 -0.55 -15.85 -1.40
N LEU A 56 -1.80 -15.94 -1.89
CA LEU A 56 -2.97 -15.38 -1.22
C LEU A 56 -3.45 -16.30 -0.09
N ASN A 57 -3.41 -15.80 1.14
CA ASN A 57 -3.84 -16.49 2.34
C ASN A 57 -5.06 -15.82 2.94
N THR A 58 -6.10 -16.60 3.24
CA THR A 58 -7.26 -16.10 3.99
C THR A 58 -6.87 -15.81 5.44
N ARG A 59 -7.31 -14.67 5.97
CA ARG A 59 -7.07 -14.24 7.36
C ARG A 59 -8.36 -14.19 8.13
N SER A 60 -8.38 -14.83 9.29
CA SER A 60 -9.56 -14.88 10.16
C SER A 60 -9.65 -13.59 11.00
N GLU A 61 -10.87 -13.06 11.16
CA GLU A 61 -11.15 -11.94 12.07
C GLU A 61 -10.90 -12.28 13.54
N LYS A 62 -10.83 -13.56 13.89
CA LYS A 62 -10.48 -14.03 15.24
C LYS A 62 -9.09 -13.59 15.70
N LEU A 63 -8.23 -13.19 14.77
CA LEU A 63 -6.92 -12.61 15.05
C LEU A 63 -6.99 -11.13 15.44
N MET A 64 -8.14 -10.50 15.25
CA MET A 64 -8.35 -9.10 15.59
C MET A 64 -8.83 -8.96 17.03
N THR A 65 -8.28 -7.99 17.74
CA THR A 65 -8.62 -7.75 19.15
C THR A 65 -9.75 -6.76 19.31
N GLY A 66 -10.70 -7.08 20.21
CA GLY A 66 -11.77 -6.17 20.60
C GLY A 66 -12.98 -6.16 19.67
N PHE A 67 -13.19 -7.23 18.88
CA PHE A 67 -14.39 -7.41 18.06
C PHE A 67 -15.15 -8.67 18.52
N SER A 68 -16.47 -8.53 18.58
CA SER A 68 -17.36 -9.68 18.82
C SER A 68 -17.58 -10.41 17.51
N VAL A 69 -16.91 -11.54 17.31
CA VAL A 69 -16.96 -12.31 16.07
C VAL A 69 -17.70 -13.61 16.32
N SER A 70 -18.94 -13.72 15.84
CA SER A 70 -19.77 -14.93 15.95
C SER A 70 -19.39 -16.01 14.94
N SER A 71 -18.84 -15.61 13.79
CA SER A 71 -18.34 -16.47 12.74
C SER A 71 -17.07 -15.89 12.08
N GLU A 72 -16.41 -16.66 11.23
CA GLU A 72 -15.32 -16.12 10.44
C GLU A 72 -15.86 -15.05 9.47
N PHE A 73 -15.30 -13.82 9.52
CA PHE A 73 -15.73 -12.65 8.74
C PHE A 73 -17.17 -12.15 8.99
N SER A 74 -17.75 -12.37 10.16
CA SER A 74 -19.08 -11.85 10.48
C SER A 74 -19.09 -10.33 10.56
N PHE A 75 -18.11 -9.72 11.23
CA PHE A 75 -17.99 -8.27 11.34
C PHE A 75 -17.78 -7.62 9.96
N LEU A 76 -16.83 -8.14 9.18
CA LEU A 76 -16.58 -7.64 7.84
C LEU A 76 -17.82 -7.74 6.94
N HIS A 77 -18.57 -8.84 7.01
CA HIS A 77 -19.74 -9.02 6.17
C HIS A 77 -20.86 -8.04 6.53
N GLU A 78 -21.09 -7.83 7.81
CA GLU A 78 -22.10 -6.93 8.35
C GLU A 78 -21.77 -5.46 8.05
N HIS A 79 -20.50 -5.06 8.27
CA HIS A 79 -20.05 -3.67 8.12
C HIS A 79 -19.30 -3.40 6.82
N TYR A 80 -19.44 -4.25 5.79
CA TYR A 80 -18.63 -4.18 4.57
C TYR A 80 -18.66 -2.80 3.88
N ALA A 81 -19.84 -2.20 3.77
CA ALA A 81 -19.98 -0.89 3.16
C ALA A 81 -19.25 0.21 3.95
N ALA A 82 -19.32 0.17 5.28
CA ALA A 82 -18.64 1.11 6.16
C ALA A 82 -17.10 0.94 6.08
N VAL A 83 -16.61 -0.30 6.06
CA VAL A 83 -15.17 -0.61 5.87
C VAL A 83 -14.68 -0.06 4.53
N THR A 84 -15.41 -0.29 3.43
CA THR A 84 -15.06 0.25 2.11
C THR A 84 -15.06 1.77 2.10
N THR A 85 -16.09 2.39 2.68
CA THR A 85 -16.19 3.85 2.80
C THR A 85 -15.01 4.42 3.60
N ARG A 86 -14.63 3.77 4.70
CA ARG A 86 -13.45 4.18 5.49
C ARG A 86 -12.17 4.16 4.67
N VAL A 87 -11.93 3.10 3.88
CA VAL A 87 -10.78 3.00 3.00
C VAL A 87 -10.79 4.12 1.95
N LYS A 88 -11.96 4.41 1.35
CA LYS A 88 -12.10 5.52 0.39
C LYS A 88 -11.77 6.88 1.02
N ILE A 89 -12.25 7.14 2.23
CA ILE A 89 -11.94 8.37 2.97
C ILE A 89 -10.44 8.49 3.19
N MET A 90 -9.79 7.42 3.66
CA MET A 90 -8.35 7.41 3.89
C MET A 90 -7.53 7.67 2.62
N ALA A 91 -8.03 7.21 1.46
CA ALA A 91 -7.39 7.36 0.15
C ALA A 91 -7.85 8.63 -0.60
N THR A 92 -8.70 9.47 0.01
CA THR A 92 -9.28 10.69 -0.59
C THR A 92 -10.04 10.40 -1.90
N LEU A 93 -10.75 9.26 -1.92
CA LEU A 93 -11.58 8.83 -3.05
C LEU A 93 -13.04 9.30 -2.89
N ASP A 94 -13.79 9.30 -3.99
CA ASP A 94 -15.21 9.63 -4.00
C ASP A 94 -16.04 8.51 -3.34
N ILE A 95 -16.61 8.81 -2.18
CA ILE A 95 -17.45 7.87 -1.41
C ILE A 95 -18.84 7.66 -2.04
N SER A 96 -19.28 8.58 -2.87
CA SER A 96 -20.60 8.54 -3.53
C SER A 96 -20.58 7.69 -4.81
N GLU A 97 -19.45 7.64 -5.52
CA GLU A 97 -19.29 6.85 -6.74
C GLU A 97 -19.00 5.37 -6.39
N LYS A 98 -19.90 4.49 -6.81
CA LYS A 98 -19.82 3.03 -6.56
C LYS A 98 -19.80 2.18 -7.84
N ARG A 99 -19.88 2.83 -9.00
CA ARG A 99 -20.05 2.18 -10.31
C ARG A 99 -18.76 2.15 -11.13
N LEU A 100 -17.83 3.05 -10.84
CA LEU A 100 -16.58 3.19 -11.57
C LEU A 100 -15.39 2.77 -10.69
N PRO A 101 -14.37 2.15 -11.28
CA PRO A 101 -13.12 1.90 -10.59
C PRO A 101 -12.49 3.20 -10.09
N GLN A 102 -11.85 3.14 -8.93
CA GLN A 102 -11.11 4.26 -8.35
C GLN A 102 -9.77 3.78 -7.83
N ASP A 103 -8.73 4.58 -8.08
CA ASP A 103 -7.38 4.34 -7.58
C ASP A 103 -6.93 5.52 -6.70
N GLY A 104 -6.21 5.22 -5.63
CA GLY A 104 -5.72 6.22 -4.69
C GLY A 104 -4.52 5.73 -3.91
N ALA A 105 -4.09 6.55 -2.96
CA ALA A 105 -2.97 6.26 -2.09
C ALA A 105 -3.26 6.66 -0.65
N ILE A 106 -2.68 5.93 0.29
CA ILE A 106 -2.74 6.21 1.72
C ILE A 106 -1.32 6.21 2.27
N VAL A 107 -0.97 7.21 3.06
CA VAL A 107 0.22 7.16 3.91
C VAL A 107 -0.23 6.67 5.29
N PHE A 108 0.04 5.41 5.59
CA PHE A 108 -0.34 4.79 6.85
C PHE A 108 0.80 4.87 7.86
N LYS A 109 0.52 5.45 9.03
CA LYS A 109 1.48 5.54 10.14
C LYS A 109 1.26 4.38 11.10
N ALA A 110 2.08 3.35 11.02
CA ALA A 110 2.19 2.31 12.06
C ALA A 110 3.16 2.78 13.16
N LYS A 111 3.10 2.15 14.34
CA LYS A 111 3.78 2.58 15.59
C LYS A 111 5.16 3.24 15.43
N ASN A 112 6.05 2.71 14.56
CA ASN A 112 7.41 3.23 14.35
C ASN A 112 7.77 3.39 12.87
N THR A 113 6.82 3.20 11.95
CA THR A 113 7.06 3.14 10.50
C THR A 113 5.95 3.84 9.78
N SER A 114 6.25 4.54 8.70
CA SER A 114 5.27 5.05 7.75
C SER A 114 5.32 4.18 6.50
N VAL A 115 4.16 3.68 6.08
CA VAL A 115 4.02 2.80 4.93
C VAL A 115 3.08 3.43 3.93
N ASP A 116 3.48 3.45 2.67
CA ASP A 116 2.63 3.90 1.59
C ASP A 116 1.79 2.72 1.06
N LEU A 117 0.49 2.95 0.91
CA LEU A 117 -0.45 1.97 0.36
C LEU A 117 -1.03 2.51 -0.93
N ARG A 118 -1.00 1.72 -1.99
CA ARG A 118 -1.81 1.96 -3.19
C ARG A 118 -3.13 1.24 -3.06
N ILE A 119 -4.20 1.97 -3.32
CA ILE A 119 -5.57 1.49 -3.17
C ILE A 119 -6.20 1.39 -4.55
N SER A 120 -6.80 0.26 -4.83
CA SER A 120 -7.68 0.07 -6.00
C SER A 120 -9.04 -0.43 -5.52
N ILE A 121 -10.07 0.30 -5.92
CA ILE A 121 -11.48 -0.02 -5.65
C ILE A 121 -12.12 -0.45 -6.96
N LEU A 122 -12.64 -1.66 -7.00
CA LEU A 122 -13.28 -2.24 -8.18
C LEU A 122 -14.74 -2.57 -7.90
N PRO A 123 -15.70 -1.99 -8.64
CA PRO A 123 -17.10 -2.39 -8.56
C PRO A 123 -17.30 -3.86 -8.97
N THR A 124 -18.07 -4.58 -8.19
CA THR A 124 -18.49 -5.96 -8.51
C THR A 124 -19.99 -6.12 -8.29
N ASN A 125 -20.56 -7.21 -8.75
CA ASN A 125 -22.00 -7.48 -8.59
C ASN A 125 -22.45 -7.60 -7.12
N ASN A 126 -21.52 -7.83 -6.18
CA ASN A 126 -21.85 -8.00 -4.76
C ASN A 126 -21.36 -6.83 -3.89
N GLY A 127 -20.82 -5.79 -4.48
CA GLY A 127 -20.24 -4.64 -3.79
C GLY A 127 -18.83 -4.33 -4.32
N GLU A 128 -18.21 -3.31 -3.77
CA GLU A 128 -16.88 -2.88 -4.22
C GLU A 128 -15.80 -3.76 -3.61
N ARG A 129 -14.92 -4.29 -4.45
CA ARG A 129 -13.72 -5.00 -4.02
C ARG A 129 -12.61 -4.00 -3.72
N VAL A 130 -11.92 -4.17 -2.61
CA VAL A 130 -10.78 -3.35 -2.22
C VAL A 130 -9.49 -4.15 -2.33
N VAL A 131 -8.50 -3.58 -2.99
CA VAL A 131 -7.13 -4.10 -3.02
C VAL A 131 -6.22 -2.99 -2.53
N MET A 132 -5.39 -3.28 -1.52
CA MET A 132 -4.37 -2.38 -1.02
C MET A 132 -3.01 -3.03 -1.22
N ARG A 133 -2.14 -2.40 -2.02
CA ARG A 133 -0.75 -2.82 -2.17
C ARG A 133 0.12 -2.06 -1.19
N ILE A 134 0.89 -2.81 -0.40
CA ILE A 134 1.81 -2.28 0.58
C ILE A 134 3.13 -1.96 -0.11
N LEU A 135 3.55 -0.70 -0.07
CA LEU A 135 4.84 -0.26 -0.58
C LEU A 135 5.78 -0.10 0.60
N ASP A 136 6.66 -1.08 0.78
CA ASP A 136 7.62 -1.08 1.88
C ASP A 136 8.75 -0.08 1.59
N LYS A 137 8.82 0.98 2.37
CA LYS A 137 9.94 1.94 2.32
C LYS A 137 11.25 1.36 2.86
N GLY A 138 11.20 0.27 3.63
CA GLY A 138 12.39 -0.39 4.19
C GLY A 138 13.28 -1.04 3.15
N ALA A 139 12.71 -1.51 2.02
CA ALA A 139 13.46 -2.04 0.88
C ALA A 139 14.21 -0.97 0.08
N ILE A 140 14.01 0.30 0.38
CA ILE A 140 14.37 1.47 -0.43
C ILE A 140 15.70 2.09 -0.02
N SER A 141 16.17 1.81 1.18
CA SER A 141 17.48 2.27 1.67
C SER A 141 18.63 1.39 1.18
N MET A 142 18.44 0.66 0.06
CA MET A 142 19.52 -0.15 -0.49
C MET A 142 20.49 0.76 -1.23
N SER A 143 21.67 0.95 -0.63
CA SER A 143 22.83 1.48 -1.34
C SER A 143 23.17 0.58 -2.52
N ILE A 144 23.66 1.16 -3.62
CA ILE A 144 24.18 0.41 -4.76
C ILE A 144 25.22 -0.64 -4.31
N ASP A 145 25.90 -0.40 -3.19
CA ASP A 145 26.89 -1.27 -2.59
C ASP A 145 26.31 -2.55 -2.00
N THR A 146 25.03 -2.56 -1.64
CA THR A 146 24.35 -3.69 -0.98
C THR A 146 23.48 -4.51 -1.92
N LEU A 147 23.44 -4.17 -3.21
CA LEU A 147 22.59 -4.87 -4.20
C LEU A 147 23.14 -6.25 -4.64
N GLY A 148 24.30 -6.67 -4.12
CA GLY A 148 24.85 -7.98 -4.42
C GLY A 148 25.70 -8.05 -5.70
N PHE A 149 26.14 -6.92 -6.25
CA PHE A 149 27.14 -6.92 -7.33
C PHE A 149 28.48 -7.45 -6.82
N ASP A 150 29.17 -8.25 -7.63
CA ASP A 150 30.57 -8.54 -7.39
C ASP A 150 31.42 -7.25 -7.51
N ALA A 151 32.63 -7.26 -6.91
CA ALA A 151 33.45 -6.07 -6.80
C ALA A 151 33.83 -5.45 -8.18
N SER A 152 34.03 -6.29 -9.20
CA SER A 152 34.37 -5.83 -10.56
C SER A 152 33.17 -5.13 -11.22
N ASN A 153 31.98 -5.73 -11.16
CA ASN A 153 30.77 -5.19 -11.74
C ASN A 153 30.29 -3.97 -10.96
N LEU A 154 30.41 -3.98 -9.63
CA LEU A 154 30.08 -2.82 -8.79
C LEU A 154 30.89 -1.58 -9.21
N LYS A 155 32.20 -1.74 -9.44
CA LYS A 155 33.08 -0.65 -9.91
C LYS A 155 32.62 -0.10 -11.26
N LYS A 156 32.26 -0.98 -12.22
CA LYS A 156 31.76 -0.58 -13.55
C LYS A 156 30.44 0.17 -13.46
N VAL A 157 29.49 -0.36 -12.68
CA VAL A 157 28.17 0.26 -12.48
C VAL A 157 28.31 1.63 -11.84
N LYS A 158 29.11 1.77 -10.79
CA LYS A 158 29.40 3.07 -10.16
C LYS A 158 30.01 4.05 -11.16
N SER A 159 31.01 3.63 -11.92
CA SER A 159 31.64 4.48 -12.94
C SER A 159 30.65 4.93 -14.03
N ALA A 160 29.74 4.07 -14.43
CA ALA A 160 28.69 4.41 -15.39
C ALA A 160 27.66 5.41 -14.83
N ILE A 161 27.27 5.24 -13.56
CA ILE A 161 26.32 6.14 -12.89
C ILE A 161 26.95 7.53 -12.64
N ASP A 162 28.21 7.57 -12.28
CA ASP A 162 28.94 8.81 -11.98
C ASP A 162 29.42 9.54 -13.25
N ALA A 163 29.25 8.95 -14.44
CA ALA A 163 29.67 9.57 -15.70
C ALA A 163 28.87 10.85 -16.00
N PRO A 164 29.54 11.93 -16.48
CA PRO A 164 28.86 13.23 -16.67
C PRO A 164 27.87 13.20 -17.85
N GLN A 165 27.91 12.21 -18.71
CA GLN A 165 26.97 12.02 -19.83
C GLN A 165 26.97 10.56 -20.27
N GLY A 166 25.87 10.12 -20.86
CA GLY A 166 25.67 8.77 -21.34
C GLY A 166 24.26 8.25 -21.03
N MET A 167 24.10 6.95 -21.20
CA MET A 167 22.86 6.25 -20.90
C MET A 167 23.16 4.95 -20.20
N VAL A 168 22.45 4.66 -19.11
CA VAL A 168 22.47 3.37 -18.41
C VAL A 168 21.11 2.71 -18.57
N LEU A 169 21.08 1.50 -19.12
CA LEU A 169 19.86 0.72 -19.32
C LEU A 169 19.79 -0.40 -18.27
N VAL A 170 18.66 -0.47 -17.56
CA VAL A 170 18.36 -1.56 -16.62
C VAL A 170 17.20 -2.36 -17.19
N THR A 171 17.43 -3.61 -17.55
CA THR A 171 16.45 -4.49 -18.19
C THR A 171 16.25 -5.78 -17.40
N GLY A 172 15.10 -6.41 -17.58
CA GLY A 172 14.77 -7.69 -16.93
C GLY A 172 13.28 -7.91 -16.76
N PRO A 173 12.84 -9.11 -16.37
CA PRO A 173 11.43 -9.40 -16.11
C PRO A 173 10.89 -8.66 -14.87
N THR A 174 9.59 -8.75 -14.65
CA THR A 174 8.95 -8.23 -13.42
C THR A 174 9.54 -8.94 -12.20
N GLY A 175 9.83 -8.18 -11.13
CA GLY A 175 10.41 -8.71 -9.90
C GLY A 175 11.94 -8.97 -9.94
N SER A 176 12.63 -8.65 -11.04
CA SER A 176 14.09 -8.84 -11.16
C SER A 176 14.94 -7.78 -10.45
N GLY A 177 14.32 -6.79 -9.79
CA GLY A 177 15.04 -5.73 -9.09
C GLY A 177 15.40 -4.50 -9.94
N LYS A 178 14.76 -4.30 -11.11
CA LYS A 178 15.01 -3.13 -11.98
C LYS A 178 14.81 -1.82 -11.20
N THR A 179 13.63 -1.64 -10.61
CA THR A 179 13.28 -0.45 -9.83
C THR A 179 14.25 -0.24 -8.67
N THR A 180 14.56 -1.31 -7.92
CA THR A 180 15.52 -1.27 -6.81
C THR A 180 16.89 -0.77 -7.27
N THR A 181 17.38 -1.26 -8.42
CA THR A 181 18.67 -0.85 -8.99
C THR A 181 18.63 0.62 -9.43
N GLN A 182 17.56 1.05 -10.10
CA GLN A 182 17.40 2.43 -10.55
C GLN A 182 17.34 3.41 -9.37
N TYR A 183 16.56 3.09 -8.35
CA TYR A 183 16.43 3.95 -7.16
C TYR A 183 17.74 4.00 -6.35
N ALA A 184 18.47 2.89 -6.23
CA ALA A 184 19.80 2.89 -5.62
C ALA A 184 20.80 3.75 -6.41
N ALA A 185 20.71 3.76 -7.73
CA ALA A 185 21.51 4.64 -8.59
C ALA A 185 21.14 6.11 -8.39
N LEU A 186 19.85 6.43 -8.36
CA LEU A 186 19.35 7.79 -8.07
C LEU A 186 19.83 8.29 -6.71
N GLN A 187 19.72 7.47 -5.66
CA GLN A 187 20.19 7.81 -4.32
C GLN A 187 21.72 8.10 -4.30
N ARG A 188 22.50 7.35 -5.08
CA ARG A 188 23.95 7.56 -5.17
C ARG A 188 24.31 8.96 -5.70
N ILE A 189 23.59 9.44 -6.71
CA ILE A 189 23.84 10.75 -7.33
C ILE A 189 23.03 11.89 -6.71
N ASN A 190 22.13 11.59 -5.77
CA ASN A 190 21.27 12.58 -5.13
C ASN A 190 22.06 13.43 -4.12
N ARG A 191 22.53 14.55 -4.59
CA ARG A 191 23.26 15.55 -3.83
C ARG A 191 22.67 16.93 -4.08
N GLU A 192 22.88 17.86 -3.18
CA GLU A 192 22.32 19.22 -3.26
C GLU A 192 22.75 19.98 -4.53
N ASP A 193 23.91 19.63 -5.10
CA ASP A 193 24.47 20.24 -6.30
C ASP A 193 23.99 19.60 -7.61
N ILE A 194 23.15 18.55 -7.55
CA ILE A 194 22.65 17.81 -8.72
C ILE A 194 21.14 17.93 -8.80
N ASN A 195 20.64 18.40 -9.95
CA ASN A 195 19.21 18.38 -10.24
C ASN A 195 18.82 17.05 -10.89
N ILE A 196 17.94 16.29 -10.23
CA ILE A 196 17.45 14.99 -10.70
C ILE A 196 15.97 15.10 -11.01
N LEU A 197 15.60 14.69 -12.23
CA LEU A 197 14.23 14.58 -12.68
C LEU A 197 13.95 13.16 -13.17
N THR A 198 12.83 12.58 -12.76
CA THR A 198 12.36 11.29 -13.27
C THR A 198 11.01 11.40 -13.98
N ALA A 199 10.74 10.45 -14.87
CA ALA A 199 9.42 10.22 -15.45
C ALA A 199 9.08 8.73 -15.21
N GLU A 200 8.03 8.47 -14.43
CA GLU A 200 7.73 7.13 -13.91
C GLU A 200 6.28 6.74 -14.18
N ASP A 201 6.05 5.45 -14.46
CA ASP A 201 4.71 4.87 -14.65
C ASP A 201 4.60 3.54 -13.86
N PRO A 202 4.16 3.65 -12.61
CA PRO A 202 3.99 4.82 -11.77
C PRO A 202 5.25 5.13 -10.91
N VAL A 203 5.24 6.25 -10.19
CA VAL A 203 6.19 6.50 -9.08
C VAL A 203 5.98 5.43 -8.02
N GLU A 204 7.00 4.62 -7.74
CA GLU A 204 6.90 3.53 -6.75
C GLU A 204 6.91 4.09 -5.32
N TYR A 205 7.78 5.06 -5.05
CA TYR A 205 7.87 5.77 -3.78
C TYR A 205 8.62 7.09 -3.92
N ASN A 206 8.36 8.00 -3.01
CA ASN A 206 8.98 9.33 -3.04
C ASN A 206 10.45 9.27 -2.61
N LEU A 207 11.30 9.91 -3.39
CA LEU A 207 12.70 10.17 -3.05
C LEU A 207 12.87 11.63 -2.70
N ASP A 208 13.31 11.92 -1.48
CA ASP A 208 13.63 13.28 -1.07
C ASP A 208 14.77 13.81 -1.94
N GLY A 209 14.65 15.04 -2.43
CA GLY A 209 15.65 15.69 -3.30
C GLY A 209 15.55 15.31 -4.79
N VAL A 210 14.59 14.49 -5.20
CA VAL A 210 14.34 14.10 -6.61
C VAL A 210 12.99 14.65 -7.06
N ALA A 211 12.95 15.31 -8.21
CA ALA A 211 11.71 15.75 -8.83
C ALA A 211 11.11 14.59 -9.65
N GLN A 212 10.10 13.91 -9.07
CA GLN A 212 9.48 12.73 -9.68
C GLN A 212 8.18 13.10 -10.39
N VAL A 213 8.10 12.79 -11.67
CA VAL A 213 6.92 13.05 -12.52
C VAL A 213 6.19 11.74 -12.79
N GLN A 214 4.94 11.67 -12.37
CA GLN A 214 4.02 10.58 -12.70
C GLN A 214 3.57 10.72 -14.14
N VAL A 215 3.88 9.75 -14.99
CA VAL A 215 3.32 9.65 -16.34
C VAL A 215 1.85 9.22 -16.26
N LYS A 216 0.99 9.83 -17.07
CA LYS A 216 -0.44 9.52 -17.17
C LYS A 216 -0.74 8.81 -18.48
#